data_73f0f0883c1a91a29f81aad415d21b9a
#
_entry.id   73f0f0883c1a91a29f81aad415d21b9a
#
_cell.length_a   1.000
_cell.length_b   1.000
_cell.length_c   1.000
_cell.angle_alpha   90.00
_cell.angle_beta   90.00
_cell.angle_gamma   90.00
#
_symmetry.space_group_name_H-M   'P 1'
#
loop_
_entity.id
_entity.type
_entity.pdbx_description
1 polymer ?
#
loop_
_entity_poly.entity_id
_entity_poly.type
_entity_poly.pdbx_seq_one_letter_code
_entity_poly.pdbx_strand_id
1 'polypeptide(L)'
;MNILLWITQIVLALLFLFAGGTKLALSSETLASMGSPNQIVFPVWFIKFIGVAEVLGALGLILPGLFRRQQYLSSLAAAGLTIIMIGAVVSTIMGDGVKMAITPAIVGLLCALVAYARWKPALR
;
A
#
# COMPACT_ATOMS: atom_id res chain seq x y z
N MET A 1 18.97 -4.57 12.62
CA MET A 1 17.59 -4.14 12.66
C MET A 1 17.11 -3.41 11.42
N ASN A 2 17.95 -2.50 10.91
CA ASN A 2 17.61 -1.79 9.68
C ASN A 2 17.42 -2.71 8.49
N ILE A 3 18.13 -3.83 8.45
CA ILE A 3 18.06 -4.78 7.33
C ILE A 3 16.64 -5.32 7.20
N LEU A 4 16.01 -5.73 8.31
CA LEU A 4 14.65 -6.26 8.26
C LEU A 4 13.66 -5.19 7.83
N LEU A 5 13.82 -3.96 8.31
CA LEU A 5 12.97 -2.85 7.88
C LEU A 5 13.14 -2.56 6.40
N TRP A 6 14.38 -2.58 5.90
CA TRP A 6 14.66 -2.35 4.49
C TRP A 6 14.05 -3.44 3.61
N ILE A 7 14.18 -4.71 4.03
CA ILE A 7 13.58 -5.81 3.28
C ILE A 7 12.06 -5.62 3.23
N THR A 8 11.45 -5.30 4.37
CA THR A 8 10.01 -5.05 4.43
C THR A 8 9.61 -3.89 3.52
N GLN A 9 10.35 -2.78 3.57
CA GLN A 9 10.06 -1.62 2.74
C GLN A 9 10.18 -1.94 1.25
N ILE A 10 11.20 -2.68 0.86
CA ILE A 10 11.40 -3.05 -0.55
C ILE A 10 10.26 -3.96 -1.02
N VAL A 11 9.90 -4.96 -0.23
CA VAL A 11 8.81 -5.87 -0.57
C VAL A 11 7.49 -5.09 -0.71
N LEU A 12 7.20 -4.23 0.26
CA LEU A 12 5.98 -3.41 0.21
C LEU A 12 5.99 -2.47 -0.98
N ALA A 13 7.13 -1.85 -1.28
CA ALA A 13 7.24 -0.95 -2.42
C ALA A 13 6.97 -1.68 -3.73
N LEU A 14 7.52 -2.87 -3.90
CA LEU A 14 7.26 -3.67 -5.10
C LEU A 14 5.79 -4.05 -5.22
N LEU A 15 5.17 -4.45 -4.10
CA LEU A 15 3.74 -4.78 -4.08
C LEU A 15 2.90 -3.58 -4.50
N PHE A 16 3.17 -2.41 -3.94
CA PHE A 16 2.37 -1.22 -4.22
C PHE A 16 2.66 -0.64 -5.59
N LEU A 17 3.89 -0.75 -6.09
CA LEU A 17 4.20 -0.36 -7.47
C LEU A 17 3.42 -1.23 -8.44
N PHE A 18 3.38 -2.53 -8.20
CA PHE A 18 2.62 -3.45 -9.04
C PHE A 18 1.12 -3.13 -8.97
N ALA A 19 0.58 -3.01 -7.75
CA ALA A 19 -0.84 -2.76 -7.56
C ALA A 19 -1.25 -1.41 -8.12
N GLY A 20 -0.48 -0.36 -7.82
CA GLY A 20 -0.78 0.98 -8.31
C GLY A 20 -0.60 1.09 -9.81
N GLY A 21 0.49 0.52 -10.34
CA GLY A 21 0.75 0.50 -11.77
C GLY A 21 -0.35 -0.22 -12.54
N THR A 22 -0.81 -1.34 -12.01
CA THR A 22 -1.92 -2.09 -12.60
C THR A 22 -3.20 -1.23 -12.65
N LYS A 23 -3.51 -0.54 -11.56
CA LYS A 23 -4.68 0.33 -11.52
C LYS A 23 -4.59 1.48 -12.50
N LEU A 24 -3.38 1.97 -12.76
CA LEU A 24 -3.19 3.08 -13.71
C LEU A 24 -3.16 2.61 -15.17
N ALA A 25 -2.59 1.43 -15.42
CA ALA A 25 -2.37 0.92 -16.77
C ALA A 25 -3.57 0.21 -17.36
N LEU A 26 -4.34 -0.53 -16.54
CA LEU A 26 -5.44 -1.34 -17.03
C LEU A 26 -6.76 -0.57 -17.03
N SER A 27 -7.67 -0.96 -17.94
CA SER A 27 -9.00 -0.38 -17.96
C SER A 27 -9.81 -0.83 -16.75
N SER A 28 -10.87 -0.06 -16.42
CA SER A 28 -11.74 -0.45 -15.30
C SER A 28 -12.42 -1.79 -15.56
N GLU A 29 -12.76 -2.09 -16.81
CA GLU A 29 -13.37 -3.36 -17.17
C GLU A 29 -12.41 -4.52 -16.91
N THR A 30 -11.14 -4.37 -17.31
CA THR A 30 -10.12 -5.39 -17.08
C THR A 30 -9.91 -5.60 -15.58
N LEU A 31 -9.81 -4.52 -14.80
CA LEU A 31 -9.65 -4.62 -13.35
C LEU A 31 -10.83 -5.33 -12.70
N ALA A 32 -12.05 -5.02 -13.14
CA ALA A 32 -13.25 -5.66 -12.61
C ALA A 32 -13.27 -7.17 -12.92
N SER A 33 -12.80 -7.56 -14.11
CA SER A 33 -12.78 -8.97 -14.51
C SER A 33 -11.75 -9.77 -13.73
N MET A 34 -10.69 -9.12 -13.21
CA MET A 34 -9.66 -9.78 -12.42
C MET A 34 -10.06 -9.98 -10.97
N GLY A 35 -11.08 -9.28 -10.50
CA GLY A 35 -11.53 -9.38 -9.12
C GLY A 35 -12.56 -10.49 -8.93
N SER A 36 -13.01 -10.66 -7.69
CA SER A 36 -14.04 -11.65 -7.38
C SER A 36 -15.42 -11.12 -7.77
N PRO A 37 -16.39 -12.04 -7.98
CA PRO A 37 -17.76 -11.62 -8.33
C PRO A 37 -18.43 -10.73 -7.28
N ASN A 38 -17.99 -10.84 -6.02
CA ASN A 38 -18.59 -10.13 -4.91
C ASN A 38 -17.88 -8.83 -4.57
N GLN A 39 -16.81 -8.49 -5.30
CA GLN A 39 -16.06 -7.28 -4.98
C GLN A 39 -16.89 -6.01 -5.17
N ILE A 40 -16.59 -5.00 -4.38
CA ILE A 40 -17.22 -3.69 -4.54
C ILE A 40 -16.56 -2.98 -5.72
N VAL A 41 -17.40 -2.45 -6.63
CA VAL A 41 -16.91 -1.74 -7.81
C VAL A 41 -16.88 -0.25 -7.51
N PHE A 42 -15.71 0.36 -7.62
CA PHE A 42 -15.52 1.79 -7.40
C PHE A 42 -15.50 2.55 -8.72
N PRO A 43 -15.81 3.86 -8.69
CA PRO A 43 -15.68 4.70 -9.88
C PRO A 43 -14.25 4.69 -10.42
N VAL A 44 -14.10 4.86 -11.74
CA VAL A 44 -12.79 4.84 -12.39
C VAL A 44 -11.86 5.89 -11.80
N TRP A 45 -12.37 7.10 -11.57
CA TRP A 45 -11.53 8.18 -11.01
C TRP A 45 -10.98 7.82 -9.64
N PHE A 46 -11.78 7.12 -8.83
CA PHE A 46 -11.35 6.71 -7.49
C PHE A 46 -10.24 5.66 -7.58
N ILE A 47 -10.41 4.68 -8.46
CA ILE A 47 -9.40 3.63 -8.67
C ILE A 47 -8.09 4.25 -9.14
N LYS A 48 -8.15 5.18 -10.08
CA LYS A 48 -6.95 5.87 -10.58
C LYS A 48 -6.29 6.70 -9.49
N PHE A 49 -7.08 7.37 -8.66
CA PHE A 49 -6.58 8.13 -7.51
C PHE A 49 -5.80 7.22 -6.55
N ILE A 50 -6.38 6.08 -6.20
CA ILE A 50 -5.73 5.12 -5.31
C ILE A 50 -4.45 4.59 -5.96
N GLY A 51 -4.47 4.30 -7.26
CA GLY A 51 -3.29 3.85 -7.99
C GLY A 51 -2.15 4.84 -7.91
N VAL A 52 -2.42 6.13 -8.12
CA VAL A 52 -1.42 7.19 -7.99
C VAL A 52 -0.88 7.23 -6.56
N ALA A 53 -1.78 7.18 -5.57
CA ALA A 53 -1.38 7.22 -4.17
C ALA A 53 -0.49 6.04 -3.81
N GLU A 54 -0.81 4.85 -4.32
CA GLU A 54 0.00 3.65 -4.06
C GLU A 54 1.39 3.75 -4.69
N VAL A 55 1.49 4.24 -5.91
CA VAL A 55 2.79 4.42 -6.58
C VAL A 55 3.62 5.45 -5.82
N LEU A 56 3.02 6.58 -5.47
CA LEU A 56 3.73 7.62 -4.70
C LEU A 56 4.15 7.10 -3.33
N GLY A 57 3.28 6.32 -2.69
CA GLY A 57 3.61 5.71 -1.41
C GLY A 57 4.76 4.73 -1.52
N ALA A 58 4.79 3.92 -2.59
CA ALA A 58 5.87 2.98 -2.84
C ALA A 58 7.21 3.70 -3.00
N LEU A 59 7.22 4.78 -3.78
CA LEU A 59 8.42 5.59 -3.95
C LEU A 59 8.84 6.23 -2.63
N GLY A 60 7.87 6.73 -1.87
CA GLY A 60 8.14 7.32 -0.56
C GLY A 60 8.66 6.35 0.47
N LEU A 61 8.42 5.04 0.30
CA LEU A 61 8.98 4.04 1.20
C LEU A 61 10.49 3.89 1.02
N ILE A 62 10.99 4.09 -0.18
CA ILE A 62 12.37 3.76 -0.52
C ILE A 62 13.25 4.99 -0.68
N LEU A 63 12.78 6.00 -1.43
CA LEU A 63 13.63 7.10 -1.86
C LEU A 63 14.25 7.92 -0.72
N PRO A 64 13.50 8.30 0.34
CA PRO A 64 14.13 9.07 1.42
C PRO A 64 15.29 8.34 2.07
N GLY A 65 15.19 7.01 2.23
CA GLY A 65 16.26 6.21 2.79
C GLY A 65 17.45 6.09 1.88
N LEU A 66 17.22 5.94 0.55
CA LEU A 66 18.30 5.85 -0.42
C LEU A 66 19.13 7.12 -0.45
N PHE A 67 18.48 8.27 -0.39
CA PHE A 67 19.16 9.56 -0.41
C PHE A 67 19.57 10.02 0.96
N ARG A 68 19.24 9.27 2.02
CA ARG A 68 19.54 9.59 3.42
C ARG A 68 19.05 10.96 3.82
N ARG A 69 17.92 11.38 3.24
CA ARG A 69 17.30 12.68 3.53
C ARG A 69 15.90 12.48 4.04
N GLN A 70 15.56 13.22 5.09
CA GLN A 70 14.19 13.29 5.61
C GLN A 70 13.54 11.89 5.69
N GLN A 71 14.20 10.97 6.40
CA GLN A 71 13.73 9.59 6.47
C GLN A 71 12.33 9.47 7.09
N TYR A 72 11.87 10.50 7.81
CA TYR A 72 10.51 10.52 8.33
C TYR A 72 9.48 10.47 7.19
N LEU A 73 9.86 10.85 5.96
CA LEU A 73 8.96 10.75 4.81
C LEU A 73 8.61 9.30 4.50
N SER A 74 9.52 8.35 4.76
CA SER A 74 9.19 6.93 4.63
C SER A 74 8.09 6.54 5.62
N SER A 75 8.15 7.07 6.83
CA SER A 75 7.11 6.84 7.83
C SER A 75 5.76 7.41 7.38
N LEU A 76 5.76 8.63 6.83
CA LEU A 76 4.54 9.24 6.33
C LEU A 76 3.96 8.47 5.16
N ALA A 77 4.81 8.00 4.24
CA ALA A 77 4.36 7.18 3.12
C ALA A 77 3.72 5.89 3.62
N ALA A 78 4.35 5.22 4.59
CA ALA A 78 3.82 4.00 5.17
C ALA A 78 2.50 4.25 5.90
N ALA A 79 2.37 5.38 6.59
CA ALA A 79 1.12 5.75 7.24
C ALA A 79 -0.01 5.94 6.22
N GLY A 80 0.28 6.61 5.11
CA GLY A 80 -0.70 6.79 4.04
C GLY A 80 -1.14 5.46 3.44
N LEU A 81 -0.18 4.57 3.19
CA LEU A 81 -0.49 3.23 2.67
C LEU A 81 -1.28 2.41 3.69
N THR A 82 -1.03 2.58 4.98
CA THR A 82 -1.80 1.93 6.04
C THR A 82 -3.27 2.36 5.96
N ILE A 83 -3.53 3.64 5.78
CA ILE A 83 -4.89 4.15 5.63
C ILE A 83 -5.58 3.53 4.43
N ILE A 84 -4.88 3.45 3.30
CA ILE A 84 -5.41 2.81 2.10
C ILE A 84 -5.74 1.34 2.36
N MET A 85 -4.89 0.64 3.08
CA MET A 85 -5.12 -0.76 3.41
C MET A 85 -6.28 -0.96 4.37
N ILE A 86 -6.49 -0.05 5.32
CA ILE A 86 -7.67 -0.08 6.17
C ILE A 86 -8.93 0.01 5.31
N GLY A 87 -8.95 0.93 4.36
CA GLY A 87 -10.06 1.03 3.41
C GLY A 87 -10.24 -0.24 2.60
N ALA A 88 -9.14 -0.84 2.16
CA ALA A 88 -9.19 -2.09 1.40
C ALA A 88 -9.76 -3.24 2.24
N VAL A 89 -9.37 -3.33 3.52
CA VAL A 89 -9.91 -4.35 4.42
C VAL A 89 -11.43 -4.17 4.59
N VAL A 90 -11.87 -2.96 4.86
CA VAL A 90 -13.28 -2.68 5.05
C VAL A 90 -14.08 -3.02 3.79
N SER A 91 -13.60 -2.55 2.63
CA SER A 91 -14.28 -2.82 1.36
C SER A 91 -14.33 -4.32 1.05
N THR A 92 -13.25 -5.03 1.34
CA THR A 92 -13.19 -6.47 1.06
C THR A 92 -14.14 -7.24 1.97
N ILE A 93 -14.22 -6.88 3.25
CA ILE A 93 -15.15 -7.52 4.18
C ILE A 93 -16.59 -7.30 3.72
N MET A 94 -16.91 -6.08 3.28
CA MET A 94 -18.26 -5.75 2.84
C MET A 94 -18.65 -6.49 1.55
N GLY A 95 -17.67 -6.75 0.66
CA GLY A 95 -17.93 -7.44 -0.62
C GLY A 95 -17.65 -8.93 -0.54
N ASP A 96 -16.38 -9.29 -0.35
CA ASP A 96 -15.90 -10.67 -0.49
C ASP A 96 -15.89 -11.47 0.83
N GLY A 97 -15.97 -10.79 1.96
CA GLY A 97 -15.95 -11.43 3.27
C GLY A 97 -14.58 -11.40 3.94
N VAL A 98 -14.53 -11.96 5.14
CA VAL A 98 -13.36 -11.85 6.02
C VAL A 98 -12.13 -12.55 5.45
N LYS A 99 -12.31 -13.71 4.80
CA LYS A 99 -11.17 -14.47 4.29
C LYS A 99 -10.33 -13.68 3.31
N MET A 100 -11.00 -12.97 2.40
CA MET A 100 -10.29 -12.20 1.37
C MET A 100 -9.65 -10.92 1.94
N ALA A 101 -10.07 -10.49 3.13
CA ALA A 101 -9.52 -9.32 3.77
C ALA A 101 -8.20 -9.60 4.49
N ILE A 102 -7.80 -10.87 4.64
CA ILE A 102 -6.57 -11.22 5.34
C ILE A 102 -5.34 -10.63 4.64
N THR A 103 -5.28 -10.73 3.32
CA THR A 103 -4.14 -10.22 2.56
C THR A 103 -3.93 -8.72 2.76
N PRO A 104 -4.93 -7.84 2.52
CA PRO A 104 -4.72 -6.41 2.78
C PRO A 104 -4.51 -6.10 4.25
N ALA A 105 -5.06 -6.92 5.17
CA ALA A 105 -4.84 -6.73 6.59
C ALA A 105 -3.37 -6.96 6.95
N ILE A 106 -2.76 -8.02 6.43
CA ILE A 106 -1.34 -8.31 6.66
C ILE A 106 -0.48 -7.20 6.07
N VAL A 107 -0.74 -6.79 4.85
CA VAL A 107 0.01 -5.72 4.20
C VAL A 107 -0.13 -4.42 5.00
N GLY A 108 -1.34 -4.12 5.47
CA GLY A 108 -1.58 -2.93 6.29
C GLY A 108 -0.81 -2.96 7.60
N LEU A 109 -0.75 -4.12 8.25
CA LEU A 109 0.04 -4.27 9.49
C LEU A 109 1.52 -4.03 9.24
N LEU A 110 2.05 -4.54 8.13
CA LEU A 110 3.45 -4.31 7.77
C LEU A 110 3.71 -2.84 7.50
N CYS A 111 2.79 -2.16 6.83
CA CYS A 111 2.90 -0.72 6.60
C CYS A 111 2.88 0.05 7.91
N ALA A 112 1.98 -0.32 8.84
CA ALA A 112 1.90 0.33 10.14
C ALA A 112 3.19 0.12 10.94
N LEU A 113 3.77 -1.06 10.85
CA LEU A 113 5.04 -1.37 11.51
C LEU A 113 6.16 -0.47 10.97
N VAL A 114 6.25 -0.32 9.66
CA VAL A 114 7.24 0.55 9.04
C VAL A 114 7.01 2.00 9.44
N ALA A 115 5.75 2.45 9.46
CA ALA A 115 5.42 3.81 9.86
C ALA A 115 5.91 4.10 11.28
N TYR A 116 5.65 3.17 12.20
CA TYR A 116 6.09 3.32 13.59
C TYR A 116 7.61 3.30 13.70
N ALA A 117 8.24 2.31 13.07
CA ALA A 117 9.69 2.11 13.19
C ALA A 117 10.48 3.27 12.58
N ARG A 118 10.05 3.76 11.44
CA ARG A 118 10.79 4.83 10.75
C ARG A 118 10.51 6.21 11.33
N TRP A 119 9.43 6.35 12.08
CA TRP A 119 9.13 7.61 12.76
C TRP A 119 10.11 7.87 13.90
N LYS A 120 10.55 6.82 14.61
CA LYS A 120 11.44 6.99 15.75
C LYS A 120 12.89 7.14 15.30
N PRO A 121 13.57 8.23 15.66
CA PRO A 121 14.97 8.45 15.26
C PRO A 121 15.90 7.31 15.66
N ALA A 122 15.66 6.68 16.80
CA ALA A 122 16.50 5.59 17.29
C ALA A 122 16.46 4.35 16.38
N LEU A 123 15.40 4.21 15.56
CA LEU A 123 15.21 3.05 14.69
C LEU A 123 15.51 3.34 13.22
N ARG A 124 15.81 4.60 12.90
CA ARG A 124 16.11 4.97 11.51
C ARG A 124 17.47 4.49 11.02
#